data_a86b65d80d091c4c4ecb425e0caabbed
#
_entry.id   a86b65d80d091c4c4ecb425e0caabbed
#
_cell.length_a   1.000
_cell.length_b   1.000
_cell.length_c   1.000
_cell.angle_alpha   90.00
_cell.angle_beta   90.00
_cell.angle_gamma   90.00
#
_symmetry.space_group_name_H-M   'P 1'
#
loop_
_entity.id
_entity.type
_entity.pdbx_description
1 polymer ?
#
loop_
_entity_poly.entity_id
_entity_poly.type
_entity_poly.pdbx_seq_one_letter_code
_entity_poly.pdbx_strand_id
1 'polypeptide(L)'
;MKINLMSNDTYSESQLTGLVILRILIGWHFLYEGISKIINPYWSSAAYLLDSKWILSSLAKTIVANSTLLNFTDLINMWGLTLVGLSLLLGLFSKYGALIGMGFVLLYYLFAPPFIGLEYGKPGEGSYIIVNKNLIEAFALYVLYLFPSSQLIGMDRLFNSSKSN
;
A
#
# COMPACT_ATOMS: atom_id res chain seq x y z
N MET A 1 -7.66 -10.49 31.54
CA MET A 1 -6.42 -10.42 30.76
C MET A 1 -6.25 -8.98 30.29
N LYS A 2 -5.43 -8.17 30.99
CA LYS A 2 -5.21 -6.75 30.62
C LYS A 2 -4.18 -6.74 29.49
N ILE A 3 -4.60 -6.43 28.28
CA ILE A 3 -3.68 -6.17 27.16
C ILE A 3 -3.13 -4.75 27.38
N ASN A 4 -1.92 -4.65 27.90
CA ASN A 4 -1.20 -3.37 27.95
C ASN A 4 -0.67 -3.10 26.54
N LEU A 5 -1.39 -2.31 25.77
CA LEU A 5 -1.04 -1.92 24.39
C LEU A 5 -0.04 -0.74 24.31
N MET A 6 0.57 -0.35 25.42
CA MET A 6 1.56 0.74 25.44
C MET A 6 2.78 0.34 26.27
N SER A 7 3.94 0.31 25.60
CA SER A 7 5.30 0.20 26.16
C SER A 7 5.68 -1.16 26.77
N ASN A 8 5.91 -2.14 25.99
CA ASN A 8 6.75 -3.36 26.09
C ASN A 8 6.08 -4.53 25.38
N ASP A 9 5.73 -4.36 24.11
CA ASP A 9 5.23 -5.46 23.29
C ASP A 9 6.39 -6.42 23.00
N THR A 10 6.57 -7.40 23.88
CA THR A 10 7.46 -8.53 23.64
C THR A 10 6.76 -9.48 22.71
N TYR A 11 7.02 -9.35 21.39
CA TYR A 11 6.60 -10.36 20.42
C TYR A 11 7.30 -11.69 20.73
N SER A 12 6.61 -12.81 20.52
CA SER A 12 7.31 -14.09 20.40
C SER A 12 8.18 -14.05 19.12
N GLU A 13 9.23 -14.85 19.07
CA GLU A 13 10.10 -14.93 17.89
C GLU A 13 9.32 -15.24 16.61
N SER A 14 8.35 -16.15 16.70
CA SER A 14 7.49 -16.51 15.56
C SER A 14 6.59 -15.36 15.11
N GLN A 15 6.03 -14.59 16.04
CA GLN A 15 5.21 -13.41 15.71
C GLN A 15 6.04 -12.34 15.02
N LEU A 16 7.22 -12.04 15.57
CA LEU A 16 8.13 -11.06 14.98
C LEU A 16 8.58 -11.49 13.59
N THR A 17 8.96 -12.75 13.42
CA THR A 17 9.36 -13.31 12.12
C THR A 17 8.22 -13.19 11.11
N GLY A 18 6.99 -13.55 11.48
CA GLY A 18 5.82 -13.44 10.62
C GLY A 18 5.55 -11.99 10.17
N LEU A 19 5.63 -11.02 11.11
CA LEU A 19 5.45 -9.60 10.80
C LEU A 19 6.56 -9.06 9.89
N VAL A 20 7.81 -9.47 10.09
CA VAL A 20 8.95 -9.08 9.24
C VAL A 20 8.78 -9.63 7.82
N ILE A 21 8.42 -10.92 7.69
CA ILE A 21 8.18 -11.54 6.38
C ILE A 21 7.03 -10.81 5.66
N LEU A 22 5.90 -10.59 6.34
CA LEU A 22 4.75 -9.90 5.77
C LEU A 22 5.15 -8.50 5.27
N ARG A 23 5.91 -7.75 6.07
CA ARG A 23 6.42 -6.42 5.70
C ARG A 23 7.30 -6.47 4.45
N ILE A 24 8.22 -7.44 4.38
CA ILE A 24 9.13 -7.62 3.23
C ILE A 24 8.33 -7.96 1.97
N LEU A 25 7.37 -8.88 2.05
CA LEU A 25 6.56 -9.28 0.91
C LEU A 25 5.73 -8.12 0.35
N ILE A 26 5.04 -7.37 1.22
CA ILE A 26 4.27 -6.20 0.80
C ILE A 26 5.21 -5.09 0.30
N GLY A 27 6.33 -4.85 0.98
CA GLY A 27 7.33 -3.88 0.55
C GLY A 27 7.89 -4.19 -0.84
N TRP A 28 8.17 -5.46 -1.12
CA TRP A 28 8.58 -5.91 -2.44
C TRP A 28 7.50 -5.70 -3.50
N HIS A 29 6.23 -6.03 -3.19
CA HIS A 29 5.12 -5.80 -4.10
C HIS A 29 5.01 -4.32 -4.49
N PHE A 30 4.98 -3.42 -3.51
CA PHE A 30 4.94 -1.97 -3.78
C PHE A 30 6.14 -1.47 -4.57
N LEU A 31 7.34 -1.91 -4.21
CA LEU A 31 8.57 -1.49 -4.89
C LEU A 31 8.56 -1.94 -6.35
N TYR A 32 8.22 -3.21 -6.61
CA TYR A 32 8.12 -3.74 -7.96
C TYR A 32 7.08 -2.99 -8.80
N GLU A 33 5.90 -2.75 -8.25
CA GLU A 33 4.84 -1.99 -8.89
C GLU A 33 5.26 -0.55 -9.21
N GLY A 34 5.97 0.11 -8.30
CA GLY A 34 6.47 1.46 -8.53
C GLY A 34 7.56 1.51 -9.60
N ILE A 35 8.60 0.67 -9.47
CA ILE A 35 9.73 0.62 -10.41
C ILE A 35 9.26 0.22 -11.81
N SER A 36 8.38 -0.77 -11.95
CA SER A 36 7.87 -1.20 -13.25
C SER A 36 7.17 -0.06 -14.01
N LYS A 37 6.49 0.83 -13.29
CA LYS A 37 5.86 2.02 -13.87
C LYS A 37 6.89 3.08 -14.26
N ILE A 38 7.92 3.30 -13.44
CA ILE A 38 9.00 4.27 -13.72
C ILE A 38 9.79 3.86 -14.97
N ILE A 39 10.09 2.57 -15.13
CA ILE A 39 10.89 2.06 -16.26
C ILE A 39 10.09 2.08 -17.57
N ASN A 40 8.75 2.02 -17.50
CA ASN A 40 7.91 2.04 -18.69
C ASN A 40 7.57 3.48 -19.09
N PRO A 41 8.20 4.05 -20.15
CA PRO A 41 7.98 5.44 -20.55
C PRO A 41 6.57 5.72 -21.08
N TYR A 42 5.82 4.68 -21.41
CA TYR A 42 4.44 4.79 -21.91
C TYR A 42 3.39 4.51 -20.84
N TRP A 43 3.81 4.30 -19.59
CA TRP A 43 2.87 4.02 -18.53
C TRP A 43 2.09 5.26 -18.14
N SER A 44 0.78 5.11 -18.00
CA SER A 44 -0.12 6.10 -17.41
C SER A 44 -1.27 5.41 -16.68
N SER A 45 -1.77 6.05 -15.64
CA SER A 45 -2.96 5.63 -14.91
C SER A 45 -4.25 5.85 -15.69
N ALA A 46 -4.23 6.54 -16.83
CA ALA A 46 -5.40 6.93 -17.60
C ALA A 46 -6.33 5.75 -17.93
N ALA A 47 -5.75 4.63 -18.42
CA ALA A 47 -6.55 3.45 -18.76
C ALA A 47 -7.26 2.85 -17.53
N TYR A 48 -6.59 2.85 -16.38
CA TYR A 48 -7.19 2.38 -15.12
C TYR A 48 -8.29 3.33 -14.64
N LEU A 49 -8.06 4.64 -14.69
CA LEU A 49 -9.02 5.66 -14.27
C LEU A 49 -10.27 5.68 -15.16
N LEU A 50 -10.10 5.53 -16.48
CA LEU A 50 -11.23 5.47 -17.43
C LEU A 50 -12.11 4.22 -17.24
N ASP A 51 -11.53 3.14 -16.72
CA ASP A 51 -12.27 1.91 -16.41
C ASP A 51 -13.03 1.97 -15.07
N SER A 52 -12.88 3.05 -14.29
CA SER A 52 -13.60 3.24 -13.03
C SER A 52 -15.10 3.39 -13.24
N LYS A 53 -15.89 2.57 -12.53
CA LYS A 53 -17.37 2.49 -12.73
C LYS A 53 -18.18 2.74 -11.45
N TRP A 54 -17.54 3.10 -10.35
CA TRP A 54 -18.21 3.31 -9.07
C TRP A 54 -18.16 4.77 -8.63
N ILE A 55 -18.25 5.03 -7.33
CA ILE A 55 -18.37 6.38 -6.74
C ILE A 55 -17.29 7.37 -7.18
N LEU A 56 -16.09 6.89 -7.51
CA LEU A 56 -14.98 7.73 -7.97
C LEU A 56 -14.90 7.89 -9.49
N SER A 57 -15.86 7.35 -10.26
CA SER A 57 -15.84 7.43 -11.73
C SER A 57 -15.86 8.87 -12.26
N SER A 58 -16.60 9.77 -11.61
CA SER A 58 -16.64 11.19 -11.99
C SER A 58 -15.29 11.87 -11.75
N LEU A 59 -14.67 11.62 -10.59
CA LEU A 59 -13.32 12.10 -10.26
C LEU A 59 -12.29 11.56 -11.25
N ALA A 60 -12.35 10.26 -11.57
CA ALA A 60 -11.46 9.63 -12.52
C ALA A 60 -11.52 10.32 -13.90
N LYS A 61 -12.71 10.57 -14.42
CA LYS A 61 -12.92 11.28 -15.70
C LYS A 61 -12.35 12.69 -15.65
N THR A 62 -12.53 13.41 -14.54
CA THR A 62 -11.98 14.77 -14.36
C THR A 62 -10.45 14.76 -14.37
N ILE A 63 -9.82 13.79 -13.71
CA ILE A 63 -8.35 13.64 -13.70
C ILE A 63 -7.86 13.38 -15.13
N VAL A 64 -8.49 12.46 -15.87
CA VAL A 64 -8.05 12.12 -17.23
C VAL A 64 -8.29 13.25 -18.22
N ALA A 65 -9.37 14.03 -18.06
CA ALA A 65 -9.64 15.18 -18.91
C ALA A 65 -8.63 16.34 -18.77
N ASN A 66 -7.87 16.37 -17.68
CA ASN A 66 -6.87 17.39 -17.41
C ASN A 66 -5.47 16.77 -17.40
N SER A 67 -4.66 17.06 -18.42
CA SER A 67 -3.32 16.50 -18.57
C SER A 67 -2.39 16.80 -17.38
N THR A 68 -2.51 17.97 -16.76
CA THR A 68 -1.70 18.35 -15.59
C THR A 68 -2.07 17.48 -14.38
N LEU A 69 -3.37 17.26 -14.13
CA LEU A 69 -3.84 16.39 -13.04
C LEU A 69 -3.44 14.94 -13.30
N LEU A 70 -3.55 14.46 -14.53
CA LEU A 70 -3.15 13.11 -14.90
C LEU A 70 -1.66 12.89 -14.66
N ASN A 71 -0.81 13.78 -15.16
CA ASN A 71 0.65 13.70 -14.98
C ASN A 71 1.03 13.74 -13.49
N PHE A 72 0.37 14.57 -12.69
CA PHE A 72 0.60 14.61 -11.24
C PHE A 72 0.16 13.32 -10.55
N THR A 73 -0.98 12.76 -10.95
CA THR A 73 -1.48 11.47 -10.44
C THR A 73 -0.52 10.34 -10.80
N ASP A 74 -0.01 10.31 -12.03
CA ASP A 74 0.97 9.33 -12.49
C ASP A 74 2.27 9.44 -11.69
N LEU A 75 2.78 10.67 -11.47
CA LEU A 75 3.98 10.91 -10.67
C LEU A 75 3.82 10.41 -9.23
N ILE A 76 2.71 10.75 -8.56
CA ILE A 76 2.41 10.29 -7.21
C ILE A 76 2.31 8.76 -7.16
N ASN A 77 1.69 8.15 -8.17
CA ASN A 77 1.55 6.71 -8.23
C ASN A 77 2.90 6.01 -8.35
N MET A 78 3.73 6.42 -9.31
CA MET A 78 5.05 5.83 -9.55
C MET A 78 5.97 5.97 -8.34
N TRP A 79 6.20 7.20 -7.89
CA TRP A 79 7.12 7.47 -6.78
C TRP A 79 6.55 7.10 -5.43
N GLY A 80 5.24 7.30 -5.22
CA GLY A 80 4.58 6.92 -3.97
C GLY A 80 4.69 5.42 -3.70
N LEU A 81 4.40 4.57 -4.68
CA LEU A 81 4.56 3.11 -4.53
C LEU A 81 6.02 2.73 -4.30
N THR A 82 6.96 3.34 -5.05
CA THR A 82 8.39 3.08 -4.89
C THR A 82 8.88 3.43 -3.48
N LEU A 83 8.53 4.61 -2.98
CA LEU A 83 8.94 5.07 -1.65
C LEU A 83 8.29 4.24 -0.53
N VAL A 84 7.02 3.89 -0.65
CA VAL A 84 6.34 2.97 0.28
C VAL A 84 7.04 1.62 0.29
N GLY A 85 7.34 1.07 -0.88
CA GLY A 85 8.05 -0.20 -1.00
C GLY A 85 9.43 -0.17 -0.33
N LEU A 86 10.23 0.86 -0.59
CA LEU A 86 11.53 1.05 0.05
C LEU A 86 11.41 1.22 1.57
N SER A 87 10.45 2.03 2.02
CA SER A 87 10.17 2.23 3.45
C SER A 87 9.90 0.91 4.17
N LEU A 88 9.03 0.08 3.60
CA LEU A 88 8.67 -1.21 4.18
C LEU A 88 9.82 -2.22 4.11
N LEU A 89 10.54 -2.31 3.00
CA LEU A 89 11.67 -3.24 2.84
C LEU A 89 12.80 -2.93 3.82
N LEU A 90 13.23 -1.67 3.88
CA LEU A 90 14.32 -1.24 4.76
C LEU A 90 13.87 -1.17 6.23
N GLY A 91 12.57 -1.13 6.49
CA GLY A 91 12.04 -0.85 7.82
C GLY A 91 12.41 0.56 8.29
N LEU A 92 12.39 1.53 7.36
CA LEU A 92 12.67 2.94 7.59
C LEU A 92 11.38 3.74 7.48
N PHE A 93 10.96 4.40 8.57
CA PHE A 93 9.63 5.04 8.68
C PHE A 93 8.48 4.11 8.30
N SER A 94 8.65 2.80 8.56
CA SER A 94 7.75 1.77 8.03
C SER A 94 6.31 1.90 8.52
N LYS A 95 6.10 2.48 9.70
CA LYS A 95 4.76 2.79 10.22
C LYS A 95 4.02 3.77 9.30
N TYR A 96 4.70 4.82 8.83
CA TYR A 96 4.13 5.78 7.88
C TYR A 96 4.00 5.17 6.49
N GLY A 97 5.01 4.37 6.07
CA GLY A 97 4.94 3.61 4.83
C GLY A 97 3.72 2.69 4.77
N ALA A 98 3.43 1.96 5.85
CA ALA A 98 2.25 1.11 5.94
C ALA A 98 0.94 1.92 5.85
N LEU A 99 0.86 3.07 6.53
CA LEU A 99 -0.33 3.93 6.49
C LEU A 99 -0.57 4.52 5.09
N ILE A 100 0.48 5.03 4.45
CA ILE A 100 0.41 5.59 3.08
C ILE A 100 0.08 4.49 2.07
N GLY A 101 0.73 3.32 2.19
CA GLY A 101 0.46 2.15 1.35
C GLY A 101 -0.99 1.68 1.47
N MET A 102 -1.53 1.63 2.69
CA MET A 102 -2.95 1.35 2.93
C MET A 102 -3.85 2.35 2.19
N GLY A 103 -3.50 3.64 2.22
CA GLY A 103 -4.21 4.67 1.46
C GLY A 103 -4.23 4.39 -0.04
N PHE A 104 -3.08 4.02 -0.64
CA PHE A 104 -2.99 3.66 -2.06
C PHE A 104 -3.91 2.49 -2.43
N VAL A 105 -3.81 1.36 -1.71
CA VAL A 105 -4.61 0.17 -2.06
C VAL A 105 -6.10 0.37 -1.78
N LEU A 106 -6.47 1.18 -0.78
CA LEU A 106 -7.87 1.58 -0.56
C LEU A 106 -8.37 2.48 -1.69
N LEU A 107 -7.58 3.42 -2.20
CA LEU A 107 -7.95 4.21 -3.38
C LEU A 107 -8.15 3.30 -4.60
N TYR A 108 -7.25 2.34 -4.85
CA TYR A 108 -7.43 1.38 -5.94
C TYR A 108 -8.72 0.56 -5.76
N TYR A 109 -9.01 0.13 -4.54
CA TYR A 109 -10.26 -0.54 -4.25
C TYR A 109 -11.48 0.33 -4.57
N LEU A 110 -11.46 1.62 -4.20
CA LEU A 110 -12.57 2.54 -4.43
C LEU A 110 -12.76 2.89 -5.92
N PHE A 111 -11.68 2.93 -6.71
CA PHE A 111 -11.79 3.15 -8.16
C PHE A 111 -12.34 1.92 -8.90
N ALA A 112 -11.98 0.71 -8.46
CA ALA A 112 -12.35 -0.54 -9.13
C ALA A 112 -12.74 -1.64 -8.12
N PRO A 113 -13.87 -1.49 -7.39
CA PRO A 113 -14.32 -2.51 -6.46
C PRO A 113 -14.84 -3.75 -7.18
N PRO A 114 -14.69 -4.95 -6.60
CA PRO A 114 -15.09 -6.22 -7.23
C PRO A 114 -16.58 -6.51 -7.07
N PHE A 115 -17.45 -5.52 -7.23
CA PHE A 115 -18.88 -5.71 -7.03
C PHE A 115 -19.52 -6.44 -8.21
N ILE A 116 -20.52 -7.27 -7.91
CA ILE A 116 -21.31 -7.97 -8.92
C ILE A 116 -21.98 -6.95 -9.84
N GLY A 117 -21.89 -7.18 -11.16
CA GLY A 117 -22.45 -6.29 -12.18
C GLY A 117 -21.51 -5.16 -12.63
N LEU A 118 -20.33 -5.02 -12.04
CA LEU A 118 -19.28 -4.14 -12.53
C LEU A 118 -18.25 -4.97 -13.30
N GLU A 119 -18.27 -4.87 -14.62
CA GLU A 119 -17.28 -5.50 -15.50
C GLU A 119 -16.19 -4.49 -15.85
N TYR A 120 -14.93 -4.85 -15.66
CA TYR A 120 -13.77 -4.04 -15.97
C TYR A 120 -13.06 -4.56 -17.21
N GLY A 121 -12.45 -3.67 -17.99
CA GLY A 121 -11.74 -4.02 -19.22
C GLY A 121 -10.46 -4.83 -19.02
N LYS A 122 -9.95 -4.89 -17.78
CA LYS A 122 -8.81 -5.74 -17.43
C LYS A 122 -9.29 -7.07 -16.86
N PRO A 123 -8.54 -8.18 -17.13
CA PRO A 123 -8.83 -9.46 -16.49
C PRO A 123 -8.77 -9.29 -14.97
N GLY A 124 -9.89 -9.52 -14.30
CA GLY A 124 -9.98 -9.52 -12.85
C GLY A 124 -9.64 -10.90 -12.29
N GLU A 125 -9.25 -10.95 -11.02
CA GLU A 125 -9.02 -12.21 -10.28
C GLU A 125 -10.32 -12.91 -9.89
N GLY A 126 -11.45 -12.55 -10.54
CA GLY A 126 -12.79 -12.98 -10.18
C GLY A 126 -13.49 -12.00 -9.23
N SER A 127 -14.81 -12.11 -9.16
CA SER A 127 -15.63 -11.32 -8.23
C SER A 127 -15.85 -12.12 -6.95
N TYR A 128 -15.24 -11.67 -5.87
CA TYR A 128 -15.49 -12.19 -4.52
C TYR A 128 -16.50 -11.30 -3.77
N ILE A 129 -17.42 -10.70 -4.49
CA ILE A 129 -18.50 -9.82 -4.02
C ILE A 129 -17.97 -8.49 -3.46
N ILE A 130 -17.19 -8.51 -2.39
CA ILE A 130 -16.66 -7.33 -1.70
C ILE A 130 -15.15 -7.45 -1.52
N VAL A 131 -14.66 -8.66 -1.28
CA VAL A 131 -13.25 -8.88 -0.94
C VAL A 131 -12.43 -9.09 -2.21
N ASN A 132 -11.34 -8.34 -2.35
CA ASN A 132 -10.31 -8.56 -3.36
C ASN A 132 -8.92 -8.41 -2.73
N LYS A 133 -7.87 -8.62 -3.52
CA LYS A 133 -6.48 -8.49 -3.05
C LYS A 133 -6.18 -7.13 -2.41
N ASN A 134 -6.71 -6.04 -2.97
CA ASN A 134 -6.46 -4.70 -2.44
C ASN A 134 -7.02 -4.54 -1.03
N LEU A 135 -8.22 -5.08 -0.77
CA LEU A 135 -8.80 -5.02 0.57
C LEU A 135 -8.02 -5.87 1.56
N ILE A 136 -7.59 -7.08 1.16
CA ILE A 136 -6.74 -7.96 2.00
C ILE A 136 -5.40 -7.26 2.31
N GLU A 137 -4.77 -6.68 1.31
CA GLU A 137 -3.50 -5.97 1.44
C GLU A 137 -3.62 -4.71 2.32
N ALA A 138 -4.74 -3.98 2.22
CA ALA A 138 -5.03 -2.85 3.09
C ALA A 138 -5.07 -3.27 4.57
N PHE A 139 -5.74 -4.38 4.88
CA PHE A 139 -5.79 -4.89 6.25
C PHE A 139 -4.44 -5.46 6.72
N ALA A 140 -3.67 -6.08 5.84
CA ALA A 140 -2.31 -6.51 6.15
C ALA A 140 -1.39 -5.31 6.47
N LEU A 141 -1.50 -4.21 5.72
CA LEU A 141 -0.80 -2.95 6.00
C LEU A 141 -1.28 -2.32 7.32
N TYR A 142 -2.58 -2.40 7.63
CA TYR A 142 -3.11 -1.96 8.91
C TYR A 142 -2.50 -2.75 10.08
N VAL A 143 -2.35 -4.07 9.94
CA VAL A 143 -1.64 -4.90 10.93
C VAL A 143 -0.19 -4.44 11.09
N LEU A 144 0.54 -4.20 10.00
CA LEU A 144 1.92 -3.67 10.05
C LEU A 144 2.01 -2.28 10.69
N TYR A 145 1.01 -1.44 10.50
CA TYR A 145 0.90 -0.14 11.16
C TYR A 145 0.72 -0.26 12.67
N LEU A 146 -0.15 -1.18 13.11
CA LEU A 146 -0.42 -1.43 14.54
C LEU A 146 0.76 -2.11 15.24
N PHE A 147 1.46 -3.00 14.53
CA PHE A 147 2.56 -3.83 15.05
C PHE A 147 3.88 -3.53 14.31
N PRO A 148 4.54 -2.39 14.60
CA PRO A 148 5.70 -1.92 13.82
C PRO A 148 6.96 -2.75 14.14
N SER A 149 7.10 -3.89 13.46
CA SER A 149 8.26 -4.79 13.60
C SER A 149 9.60 -4.15 13.26
N SER A 150 9.60 -3.01 12.53
CA SER A 150 10.81 -2.26 12.14
C SER A 150 11.58 -1.65 13.30
N GLN A 151 10.91 -1.41 14.43
CA GLN A 151 11.56 -0.92 15.65
C GLN A 151 12.47 -1.98 16.29
N LEU A 152 12.23 -3.26 16.00
CA LEU A 152 13.03 -4.38 16.47
C LEU A 152 13.98 -4.89 15.39
N ILE A 153 13.47 -5.08 14.16
CA ILE A 153 14.21 -5.58 12.98
C ILE A 153 13.95 -4.63 11.81
N GLY A 154 14.77 -3.61 11.66
CA GLY A 154 14.71 -2.60 10.61
C GLY A 154 15.56 -1.38 10.93
N MET A 155 15.64 -0.44 9.97
CA MET A 155 16.41 0.79 10.14
C MET A 155 15.80 1.73 11.20
N ASP A 156 14.50 1.63 11.48
CA ASP A 156 13.84 2.41 12.55
C ASP A 156 14.46 2.16 13.93
N ARG A 157 15.09 1.00 14.13
CA ARG A 157 15.83 0.67 15.36
C ARG A 157 16.97 1.65 15.63
N LEU A 158 17.63 2.15 14.59
CA LEU A 158 18.75 3.08 14.72
C LEU A 158 18.34 4.41 15.37
N PHE A 159 17.11 4.86 15.10
CA PHE A 159 16.56 6.08 15.67
C PHE A 159 16.03 5.90 17.11
N ASN A 160 15.60 4.70 17.47
CA ASN A 160 15.13 4.40 18.83
C ASN A 160 16.28 4.19 19.83
N SER A 161 17.41 3.66 19.36
CA SER A 161 18.61 3.47 20.21
C SER A 161 19.19 4.80 20.74
N SER A 162 18.95 5.92 20.04
CA SER A 162 19.44 7.25 20.45
C SER A 162 18.63 7.91 21.58
N LYS A 163 17.48 7.36 21.98
CA LYS A 163 16.63 7.90 23.06
C LYS A 163 16.84 7.23 24.42
N SER A 164 17.75 6.25 24.49
CA SER A 164 18.04 5.46 25.70
C SER A 164 19.34 5.87 26.41
N ASN A 165 19.99 6.98 26.01
CA ASN A 165 21.16 7.57 26.72
C ASN A 165 20.78 8.90 27.33
#